data_b7a3682e9225fc2a9393021fb11a461e
#
_entry.id   b7a3682e9225fc2a9393021fb11a461e
#
_cell.length_a   1.000
_cell.length_b   1.000
_cell.length_c   1.000
_cell.angle_alpha   90.00
_cell.angle_beta   90.00
_cell.angle_gamma   90.00
#
_symmetry.space_group_name_H-M   'P 1'
#
loop_
_entity.id
_entity.type
_entity.pdbx_description
1 polymer ?
#
loop_
_entity_poly.entity_id
_entity_poly.type
_entity_poly.pdbx_seq_one_letter_code
_entity_poly.pdbx_strand_id
1 'polypeptide(L)'
;LNTTVKHLVDALTQKDKALADMQTRLDEMTEELKLLRKKLFGSSTEHMSNPYVNSDQLTIYPFLGIEPEKESEPIEAEYIEIQSYTKSKKAKSTLKEQFSNIPVKQVFIDSLSDEDKLCPACGTEMQPIGTEIIRREVIHVKPSMYMLEYVGTTYGCPVCKDTEDPQFVKDNKAPAALIKGSYTSPSLASWILYEKFAKSVPFYRLEKSLEELGAKVSRTTMANWAIQCNSLYFKHLTDYFHRELLKRKYLMMDETPIQVLHEPGRTPESKSYVWLMRSGNDGLPPIIYYRYAPTRSGDVALELTDGIQPGTYLMCDGFSGYNKVKDVRRCTCYAHIRRYFYEAIPAGHDRDITNPAVQGVMYCNKLFSYENKYAERHYKPETIKKRRAKDEKPVIEAFLDWADKQVVTGNSKFSKALTYFKNRRNDLMTYLEDGHCSLSNNWSENSIRPVTVGRKNWLFSSSVDGAEASMNIYTIIEMAKLHGLNRQKYLEYILEHRPSAEMTDEELSLLAPWNKDVQETCGKCDH
;
A
#
# COMPACT_ATOMS: atom_id res chain seq x y z
N LEU A 1 -24.12 -52.97 48.16
CA LEU A 1 -22.81 -52.77 47.49
C LEU A 1 -22.98 -52.19 46.07
N ASN A 2 -23.94 -52.68 45.25
CA ASN A 2 -24.11 -52.22 43.85
C ASN A 2 -24.62 -50.78 43.76
N THR A 3 -25.45 -50.30 44.67
CA THR A 3 -26.02 -48.96 44.66
C THR A 3 -24.97 -47.88 45.01
N THR A 4 -24.09 -48.20 46.00
CA THR A 4 -23.00 -47.31 46.42
C THR A 4 -21.91 -47.18 45.36
N VAL A 5 -21.60 -48.27 44.66
CA VAL A 5 -20.64 -48.26 43.53
C VAL A 5 -21.18 -47.41 42.35
N LYS A 6 -22.48 -47.50 42.07
CA LYS A 6 -23.12 -46.70 41.01
C LYS A 6 -23.08 -45.20 41.34
N HIS A 7 -23.38 -44.82 42.58
CA HIS A 7 -23.27 -43.44 43.04
C HIS A 7 -21.83 -42.89 43.00
N LEU A 8 -20.82 -43.72 43.29
CA LEU A 8 -19.41 -43.33 43.18
C LEU A 8 -18.97 -43.14 41.70
N VAL A 9 -19.43 -43.98 40.80
CA VAL A 9 -19.15 -43.87 39.36
C VAL A 9 -19.82 -42.61 38.78
N ASP A 10 -21.07 -42.34 39.14
CA ASP A 10 -21.77 -41.10 38.70
C ASP A 10 -21.09 -39.84 39.25
N ALA A 11 -20.63 -39.83 40.49
CA ALA A 11 -19.88 -38.72 41.09
C ALA A 11 -18.50 -38.51 40.43
N LEU A 12 -17.79 -39.59 40.07
CA LEU A 12 -16.54 -39.51 39.31
C LEU A 12 -16.77 -38.91 37.92
N THR A 13 -17.78 -39.39 37.23
CA THR A 13 -18.12 -38.86 35.89
C THR A 13 -18.49 -37.37 35.89
N GLN A 14 -19.21 -36.94 36.97
CA GLN A 14 -19.50 -35.50 37.14
C GLN A 14 -18.25 -34.68 37.47
N LYS A 15 -17.31 -35.22 38.26
CA LYS A 15 -16.03 -34.56 38.55
C LYS A 15 -15.15 -34.47 37.30
N ASP A 16 -15.08 -35.51 36.49
CA ASP A 16 -14.31 -35.51 35.25
C ASP A 16 -14.86 -34.48 34.26
N LYS A 17 -16.19 -34.35 34.14
CA LYS A 17 -16.82 -33.33 33.36
C LYS A 17 -16.53 -31.91 33.86
N ALA A 18 -16.60 -31.68 35.17
CA ALA A 18 -16.28 -30.39 35.76
C ALA A 18 -14.78 -30.03 35.61
N LEU A 19 -13.89 -31.03 35.64
CA LEU A 19 -12.47 -30.84 35.35
C LEU A 19 -12.21 -30.46 33.91
N ALA A 20 -12.87 -31.09 32.96
CA ALA A 20 -12.79 -30.74 31.53
C ALA A 20 -13.31 -29.32 31.26
N ASP A 21 -14.43 -28.92 31.86
CA ASP A 21 -14.97 -27.57 31.76
C ASP A 21 -14.04 -26.51 32.39
N MET A 22 -13.39 -26.83 33.53
CA MET A 22 -12.40 -25.95 34.14
C MET A 22 -11.14 -25.82 33.26
N GLN A 23 -10.67 -26.90 32.66
CA GLN A 23 -9.52 -26.90 31.76
C GLN A 23 -9.81 -25.99 30.56
N THR A 24 -10.98 -26.10 29.95
CA THR A 24 -11.41 -25.25 28.82
C THR A 24 -11.43 -23.77 29.21
N ARG A 25 -11.94 -23.43 30.38
CA ARG A 25 -11.94 -22.03 30.89
C ARG A 25 -10.52 -21.52 31.18
N LEU A 26 -9.64 -22.36 31.67
CA LEU A 26 -8.24 -22.01 31.92
C LEU A 26 -7.50 -21.72 30.62
N ASP A 27 -7.76 -22.49 29.58
CA ASP A 27 -7.19 -22.30 28.26
C ASP A 27 -7.72 -21.00 27.61
N GLU A 28 -9.02 -20.70 27.76
CA GLU A 28 -9.63 -19.43 27.30
C GLU A 28 -9.02 -18.21 28.01
N MET A 29 -8.88 -18.27 29.35
CA MET A 29 -8.25 -17.20 30.14
C MET A 29 -6.76 -17.02 29.79
N THR A 30 -6.07 -18.11 29.47
CA THR A 30 -4.65 -18.07 29.09
C THR A 30 -4.49 -17.42 27.71
N GLU A 31 -5.41 -17.68 26.78
CA GLU A 31 -5.46 -17.00 25.48
C GLU A 31 -5.77 -15.50 25.62
N GLU A 32 -6.74 -15.13 26.47
CA GLU A 32 -7.03 -13.71 26.73
C GLU A 32 -5.85 -12.97 27.36
N LEU A 33 -5.16 -13.59 28.31
CA LEU A 33 -3.94 -13.03 28.93
C LEU A 33 -2.80 -12.86 27.92
N LYS A 34 -2.62 -13.78 26.97
CA LYS A 34 -1.65 -13.65 25.88
C LYS A 34 -2.01 -12.52 24.93
N LEU A 35 -3.29 -12.40 24.58
CA LEU A 35 -3.81 -11.31 23.74
C LEU A 35 -3.65 -9.94 24.41
N LEU A 36 -3.93 -9.84 25.71
CA LEU A 36 -3.73 -8.64 26.51
C LEU A 36 -2.23 -8.28 26.65
N ARG A 37 -1.37 -9.26 26.90
CA ARG A 37 0.09 -9.06 26.92
C ARG A 37 0.61 -8.60 25.56
N LYS A 38 0.13 -9.17 24.45
CA LYS A 38 0.50 -8.73 23.09
C LYS A 38 0.00 -7.33 22.76
N LYS A 39 -1.17 -6.93 23.29
CA LYS A 39 -1.70 -5.56 23.16
C LYS A 39 -0.94 -4.54 24.01
N LEU A 40 -0.48 -4.91 25.20
CA LEU A 40 0.16 -4.01 26.16
C LEU A 40 1.68 -3.93 26.00
N PHE A 41 2.33 -5.01 25.59
CA PHE A 41 3.79 -5.14 25.57
C PHE A 41 4.36 -5.64 24.25
N GLY A 42 3.52 -5.87 23.21
CA GLY A 42 3.98 -6.22 21.88
C GLY A 42 4.72 -5.03 21.27
N SER A 43 5.97 -5.22 20.88
CA SER A 43 6.72 -4.23 20.14
C SER A 43 5.99 -3.89 18.85
N SER A 44 5.50 -2.67 18.74
CA SER A 44 5.02 -2.08 17.49
C SER A 44 6.23 -1.73 16.63
N THR A 45 6.89 -2.71 16.04
CA THR A 45 7.89 -2.44 15.00
C THR A 45 7.18 -2.28 13.68
N GLU A 46 7.40 -1.16 13.01
CA GLU A 46 6.94 -0.87 11.64
C GLU A 46 7.54 -1.81 10.60
N HIS A 47 8.56 -2.57 10.95
CA HIS A 47 9.14 -3.62 10.13
C HIS A 47 8.53 -4.97 10.48
N MET A 48 7.52 -5.38 9.71
CA MET A 48 7.27 -6.81 9.54
C MET A 48 8.43 -7.39 8.73
N SER A 49 9.46 -7.88 9.42
CA SER A 49 10.27 -8.95 8.86
C SER A 49 9.29 -10.06 8.49
N ASN A 50 9.33 -10.51 7.24
CA ASN A 50 8.46 -11.58 6.76
C ASN A 50 8.73 -12.82 7.64
N PRO A 51 7.86 -13.16 8.63
CA PRO A 51 8.14 -14.27 9.57
C PRO A 51 7.96 -15.63 8.89
N TYR A 52 7.76 -15.64 7.58
CA TYR A 52 7.34 -16.80 6.81
C TYR A 52 8.46 -17.44 5.97
N VAL A 53 9.69 -16.95 6.07
CA VAL A 53 10.86 -17.58 5.46
C VAL A 53 11.78 -18.05 6.57
N ASN A 54 11.43 -19.17 7.21
CA ASN A 54 12.37 -19.92 8.04
C ASN A 54 12.78 -21.19 7.27
N SER A 55 14.08 -21.43 7.23
CA SER A 55 14.74 -22.59 6.61
C SER A 55 14.35 -23.96 7.21
N ASP A 56 13.59 -23.99 8.29
CA ASP A 56 13.08 -25.20 8.93
C ASP A 56 11.66 -25.53 8.49
N GLN A 57 11.42 -25.57 7.15
CA GLN A 57 10.12 -25.96 6.62
C GLN A 57 9.89 -27.45 6.86
N LEU A 58 8.89 -27.77 7.68
CA LEU A 58 8.34 -29.13 7.79
C LEU A 58 7.87 -29.61 6.43
N THR A 59 8.32 -30.77 5.99
CA THR A 59 7.89 -31.37 4.72
C THR A 59 6.48 -31.91 4.87
N ILE A 60 5.65 -31.75 3.84
CA ILE A 60 4.26 -32.25 3.82
C ILE A 60 4.13 -33.60 3.10
N TYR A 61 5.22 -34.12 2.53
CA TYR A 61 5.21 -35.35 1.74
C TYR A 61 4.56 -36.55 2.44
N PRO A 62 4.81 -36.80 3.75
CA PRO A 62 4.16 -37.90 4.46
C PRO A 62 2.63 -37.78 4.54
N PHE A 63 2.11 -36.54 4.49
CA PHE A 63 0.66 -36.28 4.57
C PHE A 63 -0.04 -36.33 3.20
N LEU A 64 0.70 -36.16 2.13
CA LEU A 64 0.15 -36.16 0.76
C LEU A 64 0.04 -37.57 0.17
N GLY A 65 0.64 -38.59 0.82
CA GLY A 65 0.73 -39.91 0.27
C GLY A 65 1.53 -39.98 -1.06
N ILE A 66 2.30 -38.94 -1.34
CA ILE A 66 3.18 -38.83 -2.50
C ILE A 66 4.56 -39.30 -2.04
N GLU A 67 4.99 -40.47 -2.50
CA GLU A 67 6.38 -40.86 -2.34
C GLU A 67 7.25 -39.85 -3.08
N PRO A 68 8.36 -39.37 -2.48
CA PRO A 68 9.30 -38.54 -3.21
C PRO A 68 9.78 -39.34 -4.41
N GLU A 69 9.64 -38.77 -5.61
CA GLU A 69 10.23 -39.41 -6.82
C GLU A 69 11.68 -39.72 -6.46
N LYS A 70 12.08 -40.98 -6.59
CA LYS A 70 13.48 -41.38 -6.56
C LYS A 70 14.16 -40.53 -7.62
N GLU A 71 15.09 -39.72 -7.19
CA GLU A 71 15.95 -38.95 -8.09
C GLU A 71 16.47 -39.92 -9.14
N SER A 72 16.07 -39.73 -10.41
CA SER A 72 16.71 -40.36 -11.52
C SER A 72 18.20 -40.02 -11.47
N GLU A 73 19.06 -41.03 -11.59
CA GLU A 73 20.52 -40.86 -11.51
C GLU A 73 20.98 -39.60 -12.25
N PRO A 74 21.89 -38.83 -11.66
CA PRO A 74 22.31 -37.54 -12.23
C PRO A 74 23.00 -37.84 -13.56
N ILE A 75 22.46 -37.29 -14.64
CA ILE A 75 23.26 -37.00 -15.83
C ILE A 75 24.36 -36.05 -15.33
N GLU A 76 25.62 -36.43 -15.50
CA GLU A 76 26.78 -35.62 -15.15
C GLU A 76 26.59 -34.18 -15.65
N ALA A 77 26.14 -33.32 -14.77
CA ALA A 77 26.20 -31.89 -14.97
C ALA A 77 27.49 -31.41 -14.32
N GLU A 78 28.32 -30.72 -15.10
CA GLU A 78 29.53 -30.05 -14.63
C GLU A 78 29.20 -29.34 -13.31
N TYR A 79 29.99 -29.63 -12.28
CA TYR A 79 29.96 -29.00 -10.98
C TYR A 79 30.24 -27.51 -11.13
N ILE A 80 29.21 -26.69 -11.16
CA ILE A 80 29.34 -25.28 -10.77
C ILE A 80 29.37 -25.29 -9.25
N GLU A 81 30.55 -25.02 -8.67
CA GLU A 81 30.69 -24.76 -7.24
C GLU A 81 29.67 -23.72 -6.83
N ILE A 82 28.64 -24.16 -6.12
CA ILE A 82 27.74 -23.24 -5.40
C ILE A 82 28.57 -22.69 -4.25
N GLN A 83 29.18 -21.51 -4.46
CA GLN A 83 29.75 -20.74 -3.37
C GLN A 83 28.66 -20.59 -2.30
N SER A 84 28.99 -21.04 -1.09
CA SER A 84 28.14 -20.90 0.09
C SER A 84 27.65 -19.45 0.18
N TYR A 85 26.35 -19.24 0.05
CA TYR A 85 25.72 -17.93 0.19
C TYR A 85 25.75 -17.55 1.68
N THR A 86 26.87 -17.03 2.13
CA THR A 86 26.92 -16.25 3.34
C THR A 86 26.09 -15.00 3.07
N LYS A 87 24.98 -14.82 3.82
CA LYS A 87 24.26 -13.54 3.89
C LYS A 87 25.32 -12.48 4.17
N SER A 88 25.78 -11.78 3.15
CA SER A 88 26.63 -10.61 3.33
C SER A 88 25.80 -9.62 4.15
N LYS A 89 26.25 -9.31 5.36
CA LYS A 89 25.76 -8.12 6.08
C LYS A 89 25.89 -6.99 5.06
N LYS A 90 24.75 -6.35 4.70
CA LYS A 90 24.79 -5.15 3.85
C LYS A 90 25.90 -4.27 4.39
N ALA A 91 26.91 -4.01 3.57
CA ALA A 91 27.99 -3.11 3.95
C ALA A 91 27.34 -1.82 4.43
N LYS A 92 27.76 -1.31 5.58
CA LYS A 92 27.27 -0.01 6.08
C LYS A 92 27.67 1.00 5.01
N SER A 93 26.67 1.68 4.42
CA SER A 93 26.92 2.76 3.48
C SER A 93 27.85 3.79 4.13
N THR A 94 28.83 4.26 3.39
CA THR A 94 29.73 5.33 3.86
C THR A 94 28.93 6.63 4.04
N LEU A 95 29.39 7.54 4.89
CA LEU A 95 28.76 8.87 5.04
C LEU A 95 28.64 9.59 3.69
N LYS A 96 29.61 9.43 2.80
CA LYS A 96 29.58 10.01 1.46
C LYS A 96 28.44 9.43 0.61
N GLU A 97 28.18 8.14 0.68
CA GLU A 97 27.08 7.49 -0.04
C GLU A 97 25.71 7.87 0.55
N GLN A 98 25.61 8.03 1.89
CA GLN A 98 24.37 8.42 2.56
C GLN A 98 23.85 9.79 2.14
N PHE A 99 24.76 10.72 1.75
CA PHE A 99 24.45 12.09 1.39
C PHE A 99 24.82 12.45 -0.06
N SER A 100 25.01 11.45 -0.91
CA SER A 100 25.42 11.64 -2.32
C SER A 100 24.44 12.49 -3.14
N ASN A 101 23.16 12.48 -2.77
CA ASN A 101 22.08 13.15 -3.50
C ASN A 101 21.70 14.53 -2.92
N ILE A 102 22.54 15.09 -2.04
CA ILE A 102 22.33 16.45 -1.51
C ILE A 102 23.20 17.43 -2.29
N PRO A 103 22.62 18.57 -2.77
CA PRO A 103 23.40 19.61 -3.43
C PRO A 103 24.52 20.13 -2.53
N VAL A 104 25.72 20.25 -3.11
CA VAL A 104 26.92 20.72 -2.37
C VAL A 104 27.14 22.20 -2.63
N LYS A 105 27.22 23.00 -1.57
CA LYS A 105 27.74 24.38 -1.60
C LYS A 105 29.11 24.41 -0.97
N GLN A 106 30.08 24.99 -1.66
CA GLN A 106 31.45 25.16 -1.14
C GLN A 106 31.62 26.55 -0.55
N VAL A 107 32.18 26.62 0.64
CA VAL A 107 32.62 27.86 1.29
C VAL A 107 34.12 27.82 1.38
N PHE A 108 34.79 28.75 0.71
CA PHE A 108 36.23 28.90 0.79
C PHE A 108 36.58 29.67 2.06
N ILE A 109 37.50 29.11 2.84
CA ILE A 109 38.00 29.73 4.07
C ILE A 109 39.33 30.42 3.72
N ASP A 110 39.38 31.72 4.02
CA ASP A 110 40.61 32.50 3.99
C ASP A 110 40.77 33.14 5.38
N SER A 111 41.34 32.39 6.30
CA SER A 111 41.53 32.80 7.71
C SER A 111 42.96 33.07 8.08
N LEU A 112 43.93 32.83 7.11
CA LEU A 112 45.32 33.13 7.34
C LEU A 112 45.57 34.62 7.24
N SER A 113 46.31 35.19 8.20
CA SER A 113 46.83 36.56 8.11
C SER A 113 47.88 36.67 6.98
N ASP A 114 48.12 37.89 6.51
CA ASP A 114 49.14 38.10 5.48
C ASP A 114 50.54 37.66 5.97
N GLU A 115 50.79 37.76 7.29
CA GLU A 115 52.03 37.29 7.93
C GLU A 115 52.13 35.75 7.89
N ASP A 116 51.02 35.01 8.07
CA ASP A 116 50.99 33.55 8.02
C ASP A 116 51.16 33.01 6.59
N LYS A 117 50.99 33.83 5.57
CA LYS A 117 51.18 33.52 4.17
C LYS A 117 52.64 33.69 3.70
N LEU A 118 53.50 34.18 4.60
CA LEU A 118 54.93 34.28 4.28
C LEU A 118 55.67 32.94 4.50
N CYS A 119 56.59 32.64 3.62
CA CYS A 119 57.42 31.46 3.74
C CYS A 119 58.32 31.53 4.99
N PRO A 120 58.27 30.60 5.93
CA PRO A 120 59.04 30.64 7.17
C PRO A 120 60.57 30.52 6.95
N ALA A 121 60.99 30.08 5.77
CA ALA A 121 62.41 29.93 5.46
C ALA A 121 62.99 31.13 4.75
N CYS A 122 62.25 31.86 3.90
CA CYS A 122 62.82 32.96 3.08
C CYS A 122 62.00 34.26 3.08
N GLY A 123 60.84 34.28 3.77
CA GLY A 123 59.97 35.46 3.87
C GLY A 123 59.21 35.83 2.60
N THR A 124 59.27 35.01 1.55
CA THR A 124 58.54 35.30 0.31
C THR A 124 57.06 34.93 0.47
N GLU A 125 56.14 35.73 -0.08
CA GLU A 125 54.72 35.44 -0.11
C GLU A 125 54.41 34.14 -0.85
N MET A 126 53.74 33.21 -0.18
CA MET A 126 53.37 31.90 -0.72
C MET A 126 52.13 32.00 -1.60
N GLN A 127 52.17 31.32 -2.74
CA GLN A 127 51.04 31.23 -3.66
C GLN A 127 50.17 30.00 -3.37
N PRO A 128 48.83 30.08 -3.54
CA PRO A 128 47.97 28.94 -3.35
C PRO A 128 48.26 27.84 -4.38
N ILE A 129 48.56 26.63 -3.90
CA ILE A 129 48.95 25.48 -4.75
C ILE A 129 47.85 24.39 -4.82
N GLY A 130 46.77 24.54 -4.05
CA GLY A 130 45.67 23.60 -4.04
C GLY A 130 44.62 23.93 -2.98
N THR A 131 43.52 23.18 -3.01
CA THR A 131 42.43 23.26 -2.04
C THR A 131 42.08 21.88 -1.53
N GLU A 132 41.72 21.77 -0.28
CA GLU A 132 41.31 20.51 0.36
C GLU A 132 40.00 20.71 1.13
N ILE A 133 39.18 19.66 1.22
CA ILE A 133 37.94 19.70 1.98
C ILE A 133 38.23 19.42 3.45
N ILE A 134 38.22 20.44 4.26
CA ILE A 134 38.55 20.37 5.69
C ILE A 134 37.41 19.71 6.47
N ARG A 135 36.13 20.05 6.13
CA ARG A 135 34.95 19.59 6.86
C ARG A 135 33.72 19.51 5.93
N ARG A 136 32.83 18.60 6.22
CA ARG A 136 31.50 18.54 5.62
C ARG A 136 30.44 18.57 6.73
N GLU A 137 29.37 19.31 6.51
CA GLU A 137 28.18 19.30 7.37
C GLU A 137 26.92 19.40 6.51
N VAL A 138 25.82 18.79 6.97
CA VAL A 138 24.52 18.84 6.30
C VAL A 138 23.72 19.95 6.92
N ILE A 139 23.34 20.95 6.11
CA ILE A 139 22.54 22.09 6.55
C ILE A 139 21.08 21.87 6.17
N HIS A 140 20.18 21.86 7.17
CA HIS A 140 18.73 21.86 6.96
C HIS A 140 18.26 23.29 6.76
N VAL A 141 17.74 23.58 5.57
CA VAL A 141 17.12 24.90 5.27
C VAL A 141 15.68 24.89 5.76
N LYS A 142 15.32 25.86 6.57
CA LYS A 142 13.93 26.01 7.05
C LYS A 142 12.98 26.22 5.87
N PRO A 143 11.80 25.58 5.83
CA PRO A 143 10.80 25.87 4.82
C PRO A 143 10.39 27.35 4.91
N SER A 144 10.24 28.00 3.77
CA SER A 144 9.83 29.41 3.67
C SER A 144 8.65 29.52 2.73
N MET A 145 7.77 30.49 3.00
CA MET A 145 6.66 30.87 2.14
C MET A 145 6.77 32.36 1.80
N TYR A 146 6.31 32.71 0.62
CA TYR A 146 6.16 34.10 0.20
C TYR A 146 4.84 34.28 -0.55
N MET A 147 4.31 35.49 -0.53
CA MET A 147 3.17 35.86 -1.33
C MET A 147 3.64 36.43 -2.67
N LEU A 148 3.09 35.89 -3.76
CA LEU A 148 3.33 36.42 -5.11
C LEU A 148 2.17 37.33 -5.47
N GLU A 149 2.47 38.61 -5.73
CA GLU A 149 1.50 39.61 -6.18
C GLU A 149 1.67 39.92 -7.66
N TYR A 150 0.61 39.73 -8.43
CA TYR A 150 0.56 40.13 -9.84
C TYR A 150 0.09 41.60 -9.91
N VAL A 151 0.96 42.50 -10.29
CA VAL A 151 0.67 43.92 -10.36
C VAL A 151 0.45 44.35 -11.79
N GLY A 152 -0.76 44.72 -12.12
CA GLY A 152 -1.12 45.24 -13.44
C GLY A 152 -1.03 46.78 -13.49
N THR A 153 -0.57 47.32 -14.61
CA THR A 153 -0.49 48.75 -14.87
C THR A 153 -1.77 49.26 -15.51
N THR A 154 -2.28 50.39 -15.01
CA THR A 154 -3.39 51.10 -15.66
C THR A 154 -2.82 52.26 -16.49
N TYR A 155 -3.12 52.28 -17.76
CA TYR A 155 -2.73 53.34 -18.65
C TYR A 155 -3.91 54.30 -18.87
N GLY A 156 -3.70 55.60 -18.71
CA GLY A 156 -4.68 56.63 -18.94
C GLY A 156 -4.25 57.52 -20.12
N CYS A 157 -5.20 57.94 -20.96
CA CYS A 157 -4.92 58.85 -22.06
C CYS A 157 -4.61 60.26 -21.48
N PRO A 158 -3.42 60.83 -21.72
CA PRO A 158 -3.08 62.16 -21.19
C PRO A 158 -3.91 63.29 -21.80
N VAL A 159 -4.52 63.04 -22.99
CA VAL A 159 -5.36 64.03 -23.67
C VAL A 159 -6.81 63.97 -23.21
N CYS A 160 -7.35 62.77 -22.98
CA CYS A 160 -8.74 62.55 -22.58
C CYS A 160 -8.96 62.58 -21.06
N LYS A 161 -7.90 62.67 -20.22
CA LYS A 161 -8.01 62.55 -18.76
C LYS A 161 -8.90 63.61 -18.09
N ASP A 162 -8.96 64.79 -18.71
CA ASP A 162 -9.72 65.97 -18.23
C ASP A 162 -11.01 66.19 -19.00
N THR A 163 -11.46 65.25 -19.84
CA THR A 163 -12.72 65.29 -20.58
C THR A 163 -13.86 64.62 -19.80
N GLU A 164 -15.12 64.77 -20.30
CA GLU A 164 -16.29 64.11 -19.68
C GLU A 164 -16.24 62.57 -19.79
N ASP A 165 -15.41 62.01 -20.71
CA ASP A 165 -15.24 60.57 -20.89
C ASP A 165 -13.73 60.19 -20.90
N PRO A 166 -13.06 60.11 -19.72
CA PRO A 166 -11.66 59.74 -19.60
C PRO A 166 -11.44 58.28 -19.98
N GLN A 167 -10.50 58.02 -20.88
CA GLN A 167 -10.19 56.66 -21.38
C GLN A 167 -9.03 56.02 -20.59
N PHE A 168 -9.26 54.78 -20.08
CA PHE A 168 -8.28 53.98 -19.38
C PHE A 168 -8.20 52.56 -19.96
N VAL A 169 -6.99 52.03 -20.02
CA VAL A 169 -6.74 50.62 -20.34
C VAL A 169 -6.00 49.99 -19.17
N LYS A 170 -6.53 48.89 -18.64
CA LYS A 170 -5.92 48.14 -17.57
C LYS A 170 -5.26 46.88 -18.11
N ASP A 171 -3.99 46.70 -17.80
CA ASP A 171 -3.34 45.43 -18.00
C ASP A 171 -3.67 44.53 -16.79
N ASN A 172 -4.57 43.57 -17.00
CA ASN A 172 -5.05 42.65 -15.97
C ASN A 172 -4.85 41.17 -16.36
N LYS A 173 -3.89 40.87 -17.21
CA LYS A 173 -3.58 39.51 -17.69
C LYS A 173 -2.78 38.69 -16.69
N ALA A 174 -3.26 38.56 -15.45
CA ALA A 174 -2.70 37.61 -14.52
C ALA A 174 -3.13 36.18 -14.85
N PRO A 175 -2.27 35.16 -14.57
CA PRO A 175 -2.68 33.76 -14.69
C PRO A 175 -3.93 33.46 -13.84
N ALA A 176 -4.80 32.60 -14.36
CA ALA A 176 -6.00 32.22 -13.60
C ALA A 176 -5.65 31.56 -12.26
N ALA A 177 -6.35 31.95 -11.17
CA ALA A 177 -6.16 31.34 -9.87
C ALA A 177 -6.44 29.83 -9.91
N LEU A 178 -5.75 29.06 -9.07
CA LEU A 178 -6.02 27.61 -8.94
C LEU A 178 -7.46 27.38 -8.47
N ILE A 179 -7.88 28.12 -7.45
CA ILE A 179 -9.25 28.13 -6.93
C ILE A 179 -9.73 29.57 -6.90
N LYS A 180 -10.85 29.85 -7.55
CA LYS A 180 -11.42 31.21 -7.63
C LYS A 180 -11.67 31.77 -6.23
N GLY A 181 -11.16 32.96 -5.97
CA GLY A 181 -11.31 33.65 -4.68
C GLY A 181 -10.41 33.10 -3.56
N SER A 182 -9.41 32.30 -3.89
CA SER A 182 -8.43 31.78 -2.95
C SER A 182 -7.01 32.25 -3.30
N TYR A 183 -6.16 32.36 -2.31
CA TYR A 183 -4.72 32.64 -2.48
C TYR A 183 -3.89 31.35 -2.61
N THR A 184 -4.52 30.18 -2.63
CA THR A 184 -3.76 28.93 -2.79
C THR A 184 -3.19 28.80 -4.19
N SER A 185 -1.91 28.45 -4.27
CA SER A 185 -1.21 28.11 -5.50
C SER A 185 -1.13 26.59 -5.70
N PRO A 186 -0.78 26.07 -6.90
CA PRO A 186 -0.43 24.67 -7.08
C PRO A 186 0.61 24.17 -6.08
N SER A 187 1.65 24.97 -5.82
CA SER A 187 2.72 24.68 -4.87
C SER A 187 2.23 24.52 -3.43
N LEU A 188 1.42 25.46 -2.91
CA LEU A 188 0.87 25.36 -1.56
C LEU A 188 -0.12 24.20 -1.42
N ALA A 189 -1.02 24.05 -2.39
CA ALA A 189 -2.00 22.96 -2.37
C ALA A 189 -1.30 21.59 -2.42
N SER A 190 -0.35 21.40 -3.33
CA SER A 190 0.41 20.13 -3.44
C SER A 190 1.17 19.79 -2.16
N TRP A 191 1.80 20.78 -1.52
CA TRP A 191 2.50 20.58 -0.24
C TRP A 191 1.53 20.14 0.86
N ILE A 192 0.39 20.83 1.04
CA ILE A 192 -0.63 20.48 2.06
C ILE A 192 -1.17 19.06 1.84
N LEU A 193 -1.48 18.70 0.58
CA LEU A 193 -2.00 17.38 0.23
C LEU A 193 -0.94 16.29 0.42
N TYR A 194 0.30 16.57 0.06
CA TYR A 194 1.42 15.64 0.27
C TYR A 194 1.67 15.37 1.75
N GLU A 195 1.74 16.41 2.59
CA GLU A 195 1.93 16.25 4.03
C GLU A 195 0.78 15.42 4.65
N LYS A 196 -0.47 15.71 4.27
CA LYS A 196 -1.62 14.96 4.80
C LYS A 196 -1.66 13.52 4.32
N PHE A 197 -1.66 13.28 3.02
CA PHE A 197 -1.98 11.96 2.46
C PHE A 197 -0.76 11.07 2.25
N ALA A 198 0.41 11.63 2.00
CA ALA A 198 1.64 10.86 1.85
C ALA A 198 2.42 10.67 3.16
N LYS A 199 2.40 11.68 4.05
CA LYS A 199 3.08 11.64 5.36
C LYS A 199 2.12 11.42 6.53
N SER A 200 0.82 11.35 6.27
CA SER A 200 -0.23 11.13 7.28
C SER A 200 -0.30 12.23 8.36
N VAL A 201 0.01 13.49 8.03
CA VAL A 201 -0.09 14.63 8.94
C VAL A 201 -1.51 15.19 8.96
N PRO A 202 -2.24 15.21 10.09
CA PRO A 202 -3.58 15.80 10.17
C PRO A 202 -3.58 17.30 9.87
N PHE A 203 -4.64 17.81 9.26
CA PHE A 203 -4.79 19.26 8.98
C PHE A 203 -4.62 20.13 10.22
N TYR A 204 -5.02 19.67 11.40
CA TYR A 204 -4.79 20.38 12.65
C TYR A 204 -3.31 20.69 12.92
N ARG A 205 -2.43 19.70 12.64
CA ARG A 205 -0.97 19.91 12.80
C ARG A 205 -0.42 20.83 11.72
N LEU A 206 -0.93 20.72 10.48
CA LEU A 206 -0.54 21.62 9.38
C LEU A 206 -0.98 23.05 9.65
N GLU A 207 -2.17 23.26 10.23
CA GLU A 207 -2.64 24.58 10.68
C GLU A 207 -1.63 25.23 11.64
N LYS A 208 -1.13 24.47 12.62
CA LYS A 208 -0.10 24.95 13.54
C LYS A 208 1.24 25.23 12.86
N SER A 209 1.70 24.33 11.98
CA SER A 209 2.93 24.55 11.23
C SER A 209 2.85 25.78 10.31
N LEU A 210 1.70 26.04 9.69
CA LEU A 210 1.48 27.24 8.88
C LEU A 210 1.47 28.52 9.73
N GLU A 211 0.87 28.47 10.91
CA GLU A 211 0.88 29.59 11.87
C GLU A 211 2.31 29.96 12.30
N GLU A 212 3.17 28.98 12.56
CA GLU A 212 4.60 29.17 12.86
C GLU A 212 5.37 29.80 11.68
N LEU A 213 4.95 29.56 10.44
CA LEU A 213 5.50 30.19 9.23
C LEU A 213 4.87 31.57 8.93
N GLY A 214 3.95 32.07 9.77
CA GLY A 214 3.30 33.36 9.62
C GLY A 214 2.01 33.34 8.79
N ALA A 215 1.52 32.16 8.37
CA ALA A 215 0.30 32.03 7.55
C ALA A 215 -0.87 31.48 8.38
N LYS A 216 -1.95 32.24 8.50
CA LYS A 216 -3.17 31.83 9.22
C LYS A 216 -4.14 31.12 8.26
N VAL A 217 -3.94 29.82 8.04
CA VAL A 217 -4.81 28.98 7.20
C VAL A 217 -5.47 27.92 8.07
N SER A 218 -6.79 28.01 8.23
CA SER A 218 -7.52 27.06 9.07
C SER A 218 -7.59 25.65 8.45
N ARG A 219 -7.70 24.63 9.30
CA ARG A 219 -7.94 23.24 8.86
C ARG A 219 -9.18 23.09 7.97
N THR A 220 -10.22 23.90 8.19
CA THR A 220 -11.44 23.92 7.36
C THR A 220 -11.12 24.46 5.97
N THR A 221 -10.32 25.53 5.88
CA THR A 221 -9.87 26.08 4.60
C THR A 221 -9.05 25.05 3.80
N MET A 222 -8.11 24.38 4.44
CA MET A 222 -7.31 23.31 3.80
C MET A 222 -8.18 22.14 3.33
N ALA A 223 -9.19 21.73 4.11
CA ALA A 223 -10.15 20.71 3.72
C ALA A 223 -10.97 21.12 2.50
N ASN A 224 -11.45 22.37 2.47
CA ASN A 224 -12.18 22.93 1.33
C ASN A 224 -11.30 23.00 0.07
N TRP A 225 -10.02 23.36 0.20
CA TRP A 225 -9.08 23.33 -0.93
C TRP A 225 -8.89 21.92 -1.48
N ALA A 226 -8.77 20.90 -0.60
CA ALA A 226 -8.68 19.51 -1.03
C ALA A 226 -9.93 19.07 -1.81
N ILE A 227 -11.13 19.41 -1.32
CA ILE A 227 -12.40 19.10 -1.99
C ILE A 227 -12.51 19.82 -3.34
N GLN A 228 -12.15 21.10 -3.40
CA GLN A 228 -12.20 21.87 -4.65
C GLN A 228 -11.16 21.41 -5.65
N CYS A 229 -9.91 21.15 -5.25
CA CYS A 229 -8.91 20.56 -6.13
C CYS A 229 -9.35 19.20 -6.68
N ASN A 230 -10.05 18.40 -5.86
CA ASN A 230 -10.62 17.15 -6.33
C ASN A 230 -11.69 17.36 -7.40
N SER A 231 -12.69 18.18 -7.13
CA SER A 231 -13.82 18.38 -8.04
C SER A 231 -13.41 19.07 -9.34
N LEU A 232 -12.45 19.99 -9.28
CA LEU A 232 -11.98 20.74 -10.45
C LEU A 232 -10.96 19.97 -11.29
N TYR A 233 -10.11 19.11 -10.66
CA TYR A 233 -8.94 18.56 -11.33
C TYR A 233 -8.77 17.05 -11.12
N PHE A 234 -8.55 16.57 -9.88
CA PHE A 234 -8.11 15.20 -9.65
C PHE A 234 -9.12 14.15 -10.10
N LYS A 235 -10.41 14.42 -9.90
CA LYS A 235 -11.48 13.47 -10.27
C LYS A 235 -11.40 13.08 -11.75
N HIS A 236 -11.17 14.01 -12.65
CA HIS A 236 -11.12 13.74 -14.10
C HIS A 236 -10.00 12.78 -14.47
N LEU A 237 -8.81 12.97 -13.89
CA LEU A 237 -7.67 12.09 -14.11
C LEU A 237 -7.83 10.73 -13.43
N THR A 238 -8.43 10.68 -12.24
CA THR A 238 -8.68 9.40 -11.55
C THR A 238 -9.77 8.59 -12.21
N ASP A 239 -10.79 9.23 -12.75
CA ASP A 239 -11.83 8.58 -13.59
C ASP A 239 -11.22 7.99 -14.87
N TYR A 240 -10.24 8.67 -15.48
CA TYR A 240 -9.45 8.11 -16.58
C TYR A 240 -8.67 6.87 -16.14
N PHE A 241 -7.99 6.88 -15.00
CA PHE A 241 -7.29 5.69 -14.48
C PHE A 241 -8.24 4.52 -14.25
N HIS A 242 -9.45 4.79 -13.77
CA HIS A 242 -10.47 3.74 -13.61
C HIS A 242 -10.87 3.14 -14.98
N ARG A 243 -11.12 3.98 -16.01
CA ARG A 243 -11.41 3.48 -17.36
C ARG A 243 -10.28 2.63 -17.94
N GLU A 244 -9.02 3.00 -17.69
CA GLU A 244 -7.86 2.20 -18.09
C GLU A 244 -7.77 0.86 -17.32
N LEU A 245 -8.15 0.84 -16.03
CA LEU A 245 -8.24 -0.40 -15.26
C LEU A 245 -9.27 -1.38 -15.85
N LEU A 246 -10.43 -0.89 -16.28
CA LEU A 246 -11.48 -1.74 -16.87
C LEU A 246 -11.04 -2.45 -18.17
N LYS A 247 -10.00 -1.97 -18.83
CA LYS A 247 -9.40 -2.58 -20.03
C LYS A 247 -8.41 -3.71 -19.69
N ARG A 248 -8.06 -3.88 -18.40
CA ARG A 248 -6.99 -4.80 -17.97
C ARG A 248 -7.51 -6.22 -17.77
N LYS A 249 -6.72 -7.20 -18.17
CA LYS A 249 -7.06 -8.63 -18.05
C LYS A 249 -6.91 -9.18 -16.62
N TYR A 250 -6.05 -8.58 -15.80
CA TYR A 250 -5.76 -9.04 -14.43
C TYR A 250 -6.03 -7.90 -13.48
N LEU A 251 -7.00 -8.09 -12.61
CA LEU A 251 -7.43 -7.11 -11.62
C LEU A 251 -7.38 -7.70 -10.22
N MET A 252 -7.18 -6.83 -9.26
CA MET A 252 -7.19 -7.16 -7.84
C MET A 252 -8.06 -6.14 -7.12
N MET A 253 -8.90 -6.61 -6.18
CA MET A 253 -9.79 -5.75 -5.39
C MET A 253 -9.67 -6.06 -3.91
N ASP A 254 -9.87 -5.03 -3.09
CA ASP A 254 -9.91 -5.11 -1.63
C ASP A 254 -10.70 -3.93 -1.08
N GLU A 255 -11.15 -4.00 0.18
CA GLU A 255 -11.85 -2.90 0.82
C GLU A 255 -11.51 -2.78 2.30
N THR A 256 -11.61 -1.56 2.84
CA THR A 256 -11.40 -1.28 4.27
C THR A 256 -12.44 -0.31 4.81
N PRO A 257 -12.92 -0.48 6.06
CA PRO A 257 -13.88 0.44 6.63
C PRO A 257 -13.24 1.82 6.90
N ILE A 258 -14.04 2.86 6.69
CA ILE A 258 -13.79 4.23 7.16
C ILE A 258 -15.04 4.75 7.86
N GLN A 259 -14.89 5.87 8.58
CA GLN A 259 -15.99 6.59 9.20
C GLN A 259 -16.18 7.94 8.52
N VAL A 260 -17.45 8.28 8.20
CA VAL A 260 -17.85 9.58 7.66
C VAL A 260 -18.95 10.13 8.56
N LEU A 261 -18.74 11.33 9.12
CA LEU A 261 -19.64 11.84 10.16
C LEU A 261 -20.98 12.35 9.62
N HIS A 262 -20.95 13.02 8.47
CA HIS A 262 -22.13 13.61 7.87
C HIS A 262 -22.43 12.93 6.53
N GLU A 263 -23.05 11.75 6.62
CA GLU A 263 -23.61 11.02 5.50
C GLU A 263 -25.14 11.18 5.48
N PRO A 264 -25.76 11.57 4.35
CA PRO A 264 -27.20 11.68 4.26
C PRO A 264 -27.91 10.36 4.61
N GLY A 265 -28.85 10.41 5.55
CA GLY A 265 -29.64 9.25 5.96
C GLY A 265 -28.92 8.20 6.80
N ARG A 266 -27.72 8.50 7.34
CA ARG A 266 -26.92 7.56 8.14
C ARG A 266 -26.43 8.22 9.44
N THR A 267 -26.19 7.40 10.46
CA THR A 267 -25.63 7.87 11.73
C THR A 267 -24.10 8.00 11.62
N PRO A 268 -23.48 8.89 12.42
CA PRO A 268 -22.00 9.06 12.42
C PRO A 268 -21.21 7.79 12.74
N GLU A 269 -21.81 6.83 13.45
CA GLU A 269 -21.20 5.54 13.82
C GLU A 269 -21.26 4.51 12.68
N SER A 270 -22.00 4.80 11.61
CA SER A 270 -22.11 3.92 10.45
C SER A 270 -20.77 3.69 9.79
N LYS A 271 -20.51 2.43 9.42
CA LYS A 271 -19.27 2.08 8.70
C LYS A 271 -19.47 2.32 7.21
N SER A 272 -18.69 3.20 6.65
CA SER A 272 -18.49 3.38 5.21
C SER A 272 -17.19 2.71 4.79
N TYR A 273 -16.92 2.63 3.50
CA TYR A 273 -15.81 1.81 3.00
C TYR A 273 -14.99 2.55 1.95
N VAL A 274 -13.71 2.26 1.95
CA VAL A 274 -12.81 2.51 0.82
C VAL A 274 -12.69 1.22 0.05
N TRP A 275 -13.01 1.28 -1.21
CA TRP A 275 -12.79 0.23 -2.16
C TRP A 275 -11.52 0.52 -2.96
N LEU A 276 -10.71 -0.49 -3.14
CA LEU A 276 -9.49 -0.46 -3.91
C LEU A 276 -9.66 -1.36 -5.13
N MET A 277 -9.29 -0.87 -6.28
CA MET A 277 -9.11 -1.64 -7.50
C MET A 277 -7.73 -1.37 -8.07
N ARG A 278 -7.01 -2.40 -8.48
CA ARG A 278 -5.69 -2.25 -9.08
C ARG A 278 -5.43 -3.30 -10.17
N SER A 279 -4.48 -2.99 -11.06
CA SER A 279 -4.01 -3.97 -12.04
C SER A 279 -3.13 -5.05 -11.36
N GLY A 280 -3.21 -6.27 -11.89
CA GLY A 280 -2.26 -7.34 -11.61
C GLY A 280 -0.95 -7.17 -12.38
N ASN A 281 -0.17 -8.25 -12.44
CA ASN A 281 1.12 -8.27 -13.14
C ASN A 281 0.92 -8.67 -14.62
N ASP A 282 0.52 -7.74 -15.46
CA ASP A 282 0.27 -7.96 -16.89
C ASP A 282 1.37 -7.40 -17.80
N GLY A 283 2.48 -6.95 -17.23
CA GLY A 283 3.60 -6.36 -17.97
C GLY A 283 3.36 -4.92 -18.44
N LEU A 284 2.21 -4.35 -18.15
CA LEU A 284 1.87 -2.96 -18.46
C LEU A 284 2.10 -2.05 -17.24
N PRO A 285 2.19 -0.73 -17.40
CA PRO A 285 2.30 0.20 -16.28
C PRO A 285 1.21 -0.06 -15.23
N PRO A 286 1.55 -0.23 -13.95
CA PRO A 286 0.57 -0.57 -12.92
C PRO A 286 -0.38 0.59 -12.65
N ILE A 287 -1.66 0.27 -12.43
CA ILE A 287 -2.70 1.26 -12.11
C ILE A 287 -3.34 0.89 -10.79
N ILE A 288 -3.66 1.91 -9.99
CA ILE A 288 -4.38 1.81 -8.73
C ILE A 288 -5.48 2.86 -8.70
N TYR A 289 -6.62 2.50 -8.12
CA TYR A 289 -7.77 3.38 -7.99
C TYR A 289 -8.48 3.12 -6.65
N TYR A 290 -8.78 4.19 -5.92
CA TYR A 290 -9.54 4.14 -4.67
C TYR A 290 -10.88 4.83 -4.87
N ARG A 291 -11.92 4.24 -4.31
CA ARG A 291 -13.28 4.79 -4.30
C ARG A 291 -13.88 4.74 -2.90
N TYR A 292 -14.49 5.83 -2.50
CA TYR A 292 -15.39 5.85 -1.35
C TYR A 292 -16.72 5.20 -1.70
N ALA A 293 -17.29 4.43 -0.79
CA ALA A 293 -18.68 3.97 -0.85
C ALA A 293 -19.31 3.89 0.54
N PRO A 294 -20.62 4.17 0.68
CA PRO A 294 -21.29 4.15 1.97
C PRO A 294 -21.47 2.75 2.54
N THR A 295 -21.31 1.70 1.73
CA THR A 295 -21.56 0.32 2.15
C THR A 295 -20.49 -0.65 1.65
N ARG A 296 -20.41 -1.82 2.30
CA ARG A 296 -19.71 -3.01 1.79
C ARG A 296 -20.70 -3.88 1.01
N SER A 297 -21.42 -3.29 0.04
CA SER A 297 -22.35 -4.02 -0.79
C SER A 297 -21.67 -4.61 -2.03
N GLY A 298 -22.17 -5.78 -2.47
CA GLY A 298 -21.76 -6.32 -3.77
C GLY A 298 -22.20 -5.46 -4.96
N ASP A 299 -23.15 -4.54 -4.78
CA ASP A 299 -23.53 -3.57 -5.81
C ASP A 299 -22.39 -2.58 -6.09
N VAL A 300 -21.64 -2.18 -5.06
CA VAL A 300 -20.46 -1.35 -5.22
C VAL A 300 -19.37 -2.09 -6.02
N ALA A 301 -19.16 -3.39 -5.76
CA ALA A 301 -18.23 -4.19 -6.56
C ALA A 301 -18.69 -4.29 -8.03
N LEU A 302 -20.00 -4.45 -8.25
CA LEU A 302 -20.59 -4.48 -9.59
C LEU A 302 -20.39 -3.15 -10.34
N GLU A 303 -20.69 -2.01 -9.68
CA GLU A 303 -20.46 -0.69 -10.26
C GLU A 303 -18.99 -0.41 -10.60
N LEU A 304 -18.05 -0.82 -9.71
CA LEU A 304 -16.61 -0.64 -9.93
C LEU A 304 -16.10 -1.45 -11.10
N THR A 305 -16.75 -2.55 -11.42
CA THR A 305 -16.36 -3.48 -12.49
C THR A 305 -17.27 -3.35 -13.72
N ASP A 306 -18.13 -2.34 -13.77
CA ASP A 306 -18.97 -2.09 -14.95
C ASP A 306 -18.10 -1.72 -16.16
N GLY A 307 -18.28 -2.46 -17.26
CA GLY A 307 -17.45 -2.32 -18.46
C GLY A 307 -16.16 -3.16 -18.48
N ILE A 308 -15.94 -4.02 -17.47
CA ILE A 308 -14.81 -4.96 -17.47
C ILE A 308 -14.89 -5.95 -18.63
N GLN A 309 -13.75 -6.34 -19.19
CA GLN A 309 -13.72 -7.27 -20.31
C GLN A 309 -14.11 -8.69 -19.85
N PRO A 310 -14.95 -9.41 -20.60
CA PRO A 310 -15.30 -10.80 -20.27
C PRO A 310 -14.06 -11.68 -20.15
N GLY A 311 -14.02 -12.54 -19.14
CA GLY A 311 -12.89 -13.44 -18.87
C GLY A 311 -11.72 -12.80 -18.14
N THR A 312 -11.85 -11.54 -17.67
CA THR A 312 -10.86 -10.89 -16.79
C THR A 312 -10.67 -11.73 -15.51
N TYR A 313 -9.42 -11.93 -15.11
CA TYR A 313 -9.08 -12.55 -13.83
C TYR A 313 -9.20 -11.52 -12.71
N LEU A 314 -10.04 -11.83 -11.72
CA LEU A 314 -10.28 -10.98 -10.56
C LEU A 314 -9.77 -11.66 -9.28
N MET A 315 -8.67 -11.16 -8.72
CA MET A 315 -8.16 -11.57 -7.42
C MET A 315 -8.84 -10.77 -6.32
N CYS A 316 -9.47 -11.44 -5.38
CA CYS A 316 -10.11 -10.81 -4.23
C CYS A 316 -10.06 -11.71 -2.99
N ASP A 317 -10.49 -11.17 -1.85
CA ASP A 317 -10.74 -11.95 -0.64
C ASP A 317 -12.02 -12.81 -0.80
N GLY A 318 -12.44 -13.41 0.29
CA GLY A 318 -13.65 -14.24 0.29
C GLY A 318 -14.94 -13.51 0.60
N PHE A 319 -15.02 -12.22 0.43
CA PHE A 319 -16.26 -11.49 0.62
C PHE A 319 -17.32 -11.88 -0.43
N SER A 320 -18.51 -12.25 0.05
CA SER A 320 -19.59 -12.73 -0.82
C SER A 320 -20.12 -11.68 -1.81
N GLY A 321 -19.90 -10.41 -1.55
CA GLY A 321 -20.27 -9.31 -2.44
C GLY A 321 -19.65 -9.42 -3.84
N TYR A 322 -18.44 -9.97 -3.95
CA TYR A 322 -17.79 -10.22 -5.23
C TYR A 322 -18.50 -11.28 -6.10
N ASN A 323 -19.44 -12.07 -5.54
CA ASN A 323 -20.26 -13.00 -6.32
C ASN A 323 -21.21 -12.28 -7.29
N LYS A 324 -21.47 -10.98 -7.09
CA LYS A 324 -22.30 -10.18 -8.00
C LYS A 324 -21.56 -9.78 -9.29
N VAL A 325 -20.23 -9.75 -9.25
CA VAL A 325 -19.41 -9.45 -10.43
C VAL A 325 -19.48 -10.63 -11.39
N LYS A 326 -20.02 -10.39 -12.58
CA LYS A 326 -20.25 -11.42 -13.60
C LYS A 326 -19.13 -11.41 -14.64
N ASP A 327 -19.08 -12.47 -15.43
CA ASP A 327 -18.16 -12.63 -16.58
C ASP A 327 -16.67 -12.51 -16.24
N VAL A 328 -16.31 -12.73 -14.96
CA VAL A 328 -14.93 -12.76 -14.48
C VAL A 328 -14.49 -14.14 -14.07
N ARG A 329 -13.20 -14.39 -14.18
CA ARG A 329 -12.51 -15.58 -13.64
C ARG A 329 -11.96 -15.25 -12.27
N ARG A 330 -12.71 -15.59 -11.23
CA ARG A 330 -12.35 -15.23 -9.87
C ARG A 330 -11.20 -16.08 -9.35
N CYS A 331 -10.18 -15.43 -8.77
CA CYS A 331 -9.06 -16.06 -8.10
C CYS A 331 -9.18 -15.84 -6.58
N THR A 332 -8.99 -16.89 -5.81
CA THR A 332 -9.03 -16.84 -4.34
C THR A 332 -7.66 -16.53 -3.76
N CYS A 333 -7.62 -15.65 -2.77
CA CYS A 333 -6.40 -15.31 -2.03
C CYS A 333 -6.01 -16.41 -1.03
N TYR A 334 -4.91 -17.14 -1.30
CA TYR A 334 -4.39 -18.17 -0.40
C TYR A 334 -3.77 -17.61 0.89
N ALA A 335 -3.39 -16.32 0.93
CA ALA A 335 -2.95 -15.68 2.16
C ALA A 335 -4.08 -15.61 3.20
N HIS A 336 -5.32 -15.36 2.77
CA HIS A 336 -6.50 -15.40 3.63
C HIS A 336 -6.81 -16.81 4.11
N ILE A 337 -6.78 -17.81 3.22
CA ILE A 337 -6.96 -19.22 3.60
C ILE A 337 -5.94 -19.61 4.67
N ARG A 338 -4.67 -19.29 4.42
CA ARG A 338 -3.58 -19.55 5.36
C ARG A 338 -3.79 -18.86 6.71
N ARG A 339 -4.25 -17.62 6.71
CA ARG A 339 -4.54 -16.84 7.93
C ARG A 339 -5.62 -17.52 8.78
N TYR A 340 -6.72 -17.96 8.18
CA TYR A 340 -7.78 -18.66 8.89
C TYR A 340 -7.30 -19.94 9.55
N PHE A 341 -6.50 -20.76 8.87
CA PHE A 341 -5.91 -21.95 9.47
C PHE A 341 -4.89 -21.61 10.56
N TYR A 342 -4.05 -20.58 10.35
CA TYR A 342 -3.08 -20.16 11.35
C TYR A 342 -3.73 -19.65 12.63
N GLU A 343 -4.78 -18.87 12.54
CA GLU A 343 -5.54 -18.37 13.69
C GLU A 343 -6.31 -19.49 14.43
N ALA A 344 -6.49 -20.62 13.78
CA ALA A 344 -7.10 -21.81 14.37
C ALA A 344 -6.11 -22.70 15.13
N ILE A 345 -4.80 -22.46 15.05
CA ILE A 345 -3.79 -23.19 15.80
C ILE A 345 -3.85 -22.77 17.27
N PRO A 346 -3.99 -23.70 18.22
CA PRO A 346 -3.92 -23.40 19.65
C PRO A 346 -2.55 -22.82 20.01
N ALA A 347 -2.53 -21.97 21.03
CA ALA A 347 -1.30 -21.34 21.47
C ALA A 347 -0.26 -22.39 21.95
N GLY A 348 0.95 -22.30 21.43
CA GLY A 348 2.05 -23.23 21.75
C GLY A 348 2.07 -24.51 20.91
N HIS A 349 1.09 -24.72 19.99
CA HIS A 349 1.02 -25.89 19.11
C HIS A 349 1.43 -25.57 17.65
N ASP A 350 2.14 -24.47 17.42
CA ASP A 350 2.54 -24.02 16.08
C ASP A 350 3.40 -25.05 15.31
N ARG A 351 4.07 -25.96 16.03
CA ARG A 351 4.92 -27.03 15.47
C ARG A 351 4.30 -28.43 15.54
N ASP A 352 3.09 -28.54 16.05
CA ASP A 352 2.39 -29.82 16.16
C ASP A 352 1.80 -30.21 14.80
N ILE A 353 2.54 -31.02 14.07
CA ILE A 353 2.14 -31.50 12.73
C ILE A 353 0.92 -32.43 12.76
N THR A 354 0.53 -32.95 13.94
CA THR A 354 -0.69 -33.76 14.09
C THR A 354 -1.94 -32.87 14.18
N ASN A 355 -1.77 -31.59 14.49
CA ASN A 355 -2.86 -30.63 14.57
C ASN A 355 -3.40 -30.30 13.15
N PRO A 356 -4.71 -30.50 12.89
CA PRO A 356 -5.28 -30.25 11.57
C PRO A 356 -5.12 -28.80 11.09
N ALA A 357 -5.14 -27.80 11.98
CA ALA A 357 -4.95 -26.42 11.59
C ALA A 357 -3.51 -26.18 11.09
N VAL A 358 -2.50 -26.79 11.72
CA VAL A 358 -1.10 -26.77 11.26
C VAL A 358 -0.98 -27.43 9.87
N GLN A 359 -1.65 -28.57 9.65
CA GLN A 359 -1.67 -29.22 8.35
C GLN A 359 -2.22 -28.30 7.26
N GLY A 360 -3.34 -27.61 7.52
CA GLY A 360 -3.89 -26.61 6.59
C GLY A 360 -2.91 -25.47 6.25
N VAL A 361 -2.15 -24.99 7.25
CA VAL A 361 -1.08 -24.01 7.02
C VAL A 361 0.06 -24.60 6.17
N MET A 362 0.41 -25.87 6.37
CA MET A 362 1.49 -26.53 5.61
C MET A 362 1.14 -26.63 4.12
N TYR A 363 -0.10 -26.97 3.75
CA TYR A 363 -0.54 -26.96 2.34
C TYR A 363 -0.36 -25.57 1.71
N CYS A 364 -0.82 -24.51 2.40
CA CYS A 364 -0.64 -23.15 1.91
C CYS A 364 0.84 -22.77 1.79
N ASN A 365 1.67 -23.08 2.80
CA ASN A 365 3.10 -22.80 2.78
C ASN A 365 3.80 -23.47 1.59
N LYS A 366 3.37 -24.69 1.21
CA LYS A 366 3.93 -25.40 0.06
C LYS A 366 3.66 -24.63 -1.24
N LEU A 367 2.46 -24.13 -1.45
CA LEU A 367 2.12 -23.32 -2.62
C LEU A 367 2.96 -22.02 -2.66
N PHE A 368 3.05 -21.28 -1.54
CA PHE A 368 3.91 -20.09 -1.46
C PHE A 368 5.39 -20.40 -1.71
N SER A 369 5.87 -21.57 -1.29
CA SER A 369 7.26 -22.00 -1.56
C SER A 369 7.52 -22.20 -3.06
N TYR A 370 6.56 -22.74 -3.82
CA TYR A 370 6.69 -22.86 -5.27
C TYR A 370 6.69 -21.50 -5.95
N GLU A 371 5.76 -20.61 -5.60
CA GLU A 371 5.68 -19.26 -6.16
C GLU A 371 6.95 -18.44 -5.89
N ASN A 372 7.52 -18.56 -4.69
CA ASN A 372 8.81 -17.92 -4.37
C ASN A 372 9.96 -18.45 -5.26
N LYS A 373 10.02 -19.77 -5.48
CA LYS A 373 11.01 -20.36 -6.39
C LYS A 373 10.84 -19.89 -7.83
N TYR A 374 9.60 -19.71 -8.30
CA TYR A 374 9.35 -19.19 -9.65
C TYR A 374 9.79 -17.73 -9.77
N ALA A 375 9.53 -16.93 -8.75
CA ALA A 375 9.98 -15.52 -8.67
C ALA A 375 11.50 -15.41 -8.61
N GLU A 376 12.19 -16.19 -7.76
CA GLU A 376 13.66 -16.23 -7.65
C GLU A 376 14.34 -16.61 -8.97
N ARG A 377 13.70 -17.51 -9.75
CA ARG A 377 14.20 -17.97 -11.05
C ARG A 377 13.74 -17.09 -12.22
N HIS A 378 13.01 -16.02 -11.94
CA HIS A 378 12.49 -15.07 -12.95
C HIS A 378 11.75 -15.79 -14.11
N TYR A 379 10.94 -16.81 -13.80
CA TYR A 379 10.21 -17.53 -14.82
C TYR A 379 9.19 -16.65 -15.54
N LYS A 380 9.09 -16.84 -16.85
CA LYS A 380 8.05 -16.21 -17.67
C LYS A 380 6.66 -16.79 -17.34
N PRO A 381 5.57 -16.03 -17.54
CA PRO A 381 4.22 -16.46 -17.20
C PRO A 381 3.83 -17.82 -17.80
N GLU A 382 4.23 -18.12 -19.04
CA GLU A 382 3.95 -19.39 -19.70
C GLU A 382 4.66 -20.56 -19.00
N THR A 383 5.85 -20.31 -18.47
CA THR A 383 6.60 -21.31 -17.67
C THR A 383 5.95 -21.50 -16.32
N ILE A 384 5.54 -20.40 -15.66
CA ILE A 384 4.82 -20.44 -14.38
C ILE A 384 3.53 -21.27 -14.53
N LYS A 385 2.72 -21.01 -15.57
CA LYS A 385 1.50 -21.80 -15.85
C LYS A 385 1.79 -23.30 -15.94
N LYS A 386 2.81 -23.71 -16.69
CA LYS A 386 3.20 -25.12 -16.84
C LYS A 386 3.69 -25.71 -15.50
N ARG A 387 4.45 -24.95 -14.73
CA ARG A 387 4.94 -25.36 -13.41
C ARG A 387 3.80 -25.52 -12.41
N ARG A 388 2.89 -24.56 -12.33
CA ARG A 388 1.69 -24.64 -11.47
C ARG A 388 0.86 -25.90 -11.75
N ALA A 389 0.66 -26.23 -13.02
CA ALA A 389 -0.05 -27.44 -13.40
C ALA A 389 0.67 -28.73 -12.92
N LYS A 390 2.01 -28.74 -12.91
CA LYS A 390 2.81 -29.91 -12.46
C LYS A 390 3.00 -29.92 -10.95
N ASP A 391 3.36 -28.78 -10.35
CA ASP A 391 3.91 -28.72 -8.99
C ASP A 391 2.82 -28.34 -7.96
N GLU A 392 1.85 -27.48 -8.31
CA GLU A 392 0.88 -26.93 -7.36
C GLU A 392 -0.51 -27.57 -7.45
N LYS A 393 -0.96 -27.92 -8.67
CA LYS A 393 -2.27 -28.57 -8.84
C LYS A 393 -2.41 -29.83 -7.98
N PRO A 394 -1.45 -30.77 -7.92
CA PRO A 394 -1.54 -31.95 -7.06
C PRO A 394 -1.63 -31.57 -5.55
N VAL A 395 -0.97 -30.49 -5.13
CA VAL A 395 -1.03 -30.01 -3.74
C VAL A 395 -2.43 -29.51 -3.41
N ILE A 396 -3.08 -28.76 -4.32
CA ILE A 396 -4.44 -28.27 -4.12
C ILE A 396 -5.43 -29.44 -4.10
N GLU A 397 -5.29 -30.41 -4.99
CA GLU A 397 -6.12 -31.62 -5.02
C GLU A 397 -6.01 -32.40 -3.70
N ALA A 398 -4.78 -32.62 -3.22
CA ALA A 398 -4.54 -33.27 -1.93
C ALA A 398 -5.08 -32.45 -0.76
N PHE A 399 -5.03 -31.13 -0.83
CA PHE A 399 -5.59 -30.25 0.20
C PHE A 399 -7.12 -30.35 0.25
N LEU A 400 -7.76 -30.43 -0.91
CA LEU A 400 -9.21 -30.63 -1.02
C LEU A 400 -9.63 -31.99 -0.45
N ASP A 401 -8.94 -33.07 -0.84
CA ASP A 401 -9.19 -34.42 -0.34
C ASP A 401 -8.99 -34.52 1.18
N TRP A 402 -7.94 -33.87 1.68
CA TRP A 402 -7.70 -33.78 3.11
C TRP A 402 -8.82 -33.02 3.83
N ALA A 403 -9.23 -31.86 3.30
CA ALA A 403 -10.29 -31.06 3.89
C ALA A 403 -11.64 -31.77 3.92
N ASP A 404 -11.95 -32.58 2.90
CA ASP A 404 -13.20 -33.34 2.83
C ASP A 404 -13.26 -34.45 3.87
N LYS A 405 -12.12 -35.00 4.29
CA LYS A 405 -12.01 -36.01 5.35
C LYS A 405 -12.12 -35.43 6.75
N GLN A 406 -12.02 -34.09 6.91
CA GLN A 406 -12.11 -33.47 8.21
C GLN A 406 -13.56 -33.42 8.70
N VAL A 407 -13.83 -34.10 9.82
CA VAL A 407 -15.11 -34.03 10.51
C VAL A 407 -14.99 -32.99 11.63
N VAL A 408 -15.73 -31.92 11.54
CA VAL A 408 -15.76 -30.85 12.56
C VAL A 408 -17.17 -30.69 13.11
N THR A 409 -17.25 -30.65 14.43
CA THR A 409 -18.48 -30.34 15.15
C THR A 409 -18.38 -28.96 15.81
N GLY A 410 -19.45 -28.18 15.75
CA GLY A 410 -19.54 -26.87 16.40
C GLY A 410 -18.90 -25.71 15.63
N ASN A 411 -18.76 -24.56 16.30
CA ASN A 411 -18.33 -23.28 15.71
C ASN A 411 -16.87 -22.93 16.10
N SER A 412 -15.97 -23.90 16.01
CA SER A 412 -14.55 -23.69 16.30
C SER A 412 -13.85 -22.82 15.25
N LYS A 413 -12.69 -22.22 15.58
CA LYS A 413 -11.86 -21.49 14.62
C LYS A 413 -11.46 -22.39 13.43
N PHE A 414 -11.16 -23.65 13.70
CA PHE A 414 -10.83 -24.65 12.66
C PHE A 414 -12.03 -24.95 11.75
N SER A 415 -13.24 -25.09 12.31
CA SER A 415 -14.47 -25.22 11.54
C SER A 415 -14.68 -24.03 10.59
N LYS A 416 -14.45 -22.80 11.08
CA LYS A 416 -14.51 -21.58 10.25
C LYS A 416 -13.48 -21.60 9.13
N ALA A 417 -12.25 -22.02 9.40
CA ALA A 417 -11.19 -22.13 8.40
C ALA A 417 -11.55 -23.13 7.29
N LEU A 418 -12.05 -24.31 7.67
CA LEU A 418 -12.51 -25.32 6.72
C LEU A 418 -13.70 -24.83 5.87
N THR A 419 -14.68 -24.20 6.50
CA THR A 419 -15.84 -23.64 5.80
C THR A 419 -15.40 -22.55 4.83
N TYR A 420 -14.50 -21.66 5.26
CA TYR A 420 -13.92 -20.64 4.40
C TYR A 420 -13.22 -21.22 3.18
N PHE A 421 -12.43 -22.28 3.36
CA PHE A 421 -11.73 -22.99 2.29
C PHE A 421 -12.71 -23.70 1.34
N LYS A 422 -13.63 -24.53 1.88
CA LYS A 422 -14.60 -25.31 1.10
C LYS A 422 -15.54 -24.43 0.26
N ASN A 423 -15.95 -23.30 0.77
CA ASN A 423 -16.83 -22.35 0.04
C ASN A 423 -16.16 -21.74 -1.20
N ARG A 424 -14.84 -21.89 -1.36
CA ARG A 424 -14.06 -21.36 -2.51
C ARG A 424 -13.57 -22.42 -3.45
N ARG A 425 -14.04 -23.65 -3.30
CA ARG A 425 -13.61 -24.81 -4.09
C ARG A 425 -13.51 -24.53 -5.58
N ASN A 426 -14.49 -23.80 -6.12
CA ASN A 426 -14.57 -23.49 -7.55
C ASN A 426 -13.49 -22.50 -8.03
N ASP A 427 -12.98 -21.67 -7.14
CA ASP A 427 -12.07 -20.57 -7.46
C ASP A 427 -10.61 -20.87 -7.07
N LEU A 428 -10.36 -21.99 -6.35
CA LEU A 428 -9.03 -22.33 -5.82
C LEU A 428 -8.00 -22.59 -6.91
N MET A 429 -8.42 -23.15 -8.05
CA MET A 429 -7.53 -23.52 -9.15
C MET A 429 -7.46 -22.47 -10.26
N THR A 430 -8.29 -21.44 -10.22
CA THR A 430 -8.38 -20.45 -11.31
C THR A 430 -7.05 -19.77 -11.61
N TYR A 431 -6.25 -19.47 -10.57
CA TYR A 431 -4.94 -18.81 -10.76
C TYR A 431 -3.93 -19.70 -11.51
N LEU A 432 -4.12 -21.02 -11.53
CA LEU A 432 -3.25 -21.97 -12.27
C LEU A 432 -3.39 -21.81 -13.78
N GLU A 433 -4.51 -21.25 -14.25
CA GLU A 433 -4.85 -21.13 -15.66
C GLU A 433 -3.98 -20.15 -16.41
N ASP A 434 -3.42 -19.16 -15.69
CA ASP A 434 -2.57 -18.13 -16.29
C ASP A 434 -1.45 -17.72 -15.33
N GLY A 435 -0.21 -17.69 -15.81
CA GLY A 435 0.97 -17.36 -15.01
C GLY A 435 1.06 -15.91 -14.54
N HIS A 436 0.23 -15.02 -15.07
CA HIS A 436 0.13 -13.63 -14.60
C HIS A 436 -0.74 -13.50 -13.34
N CYS A 437 -1.62 -14.48 -13.08
CA CYS A 437 -2.42 -14.47 -11.86
C CYS A 437 -1.54 -14.59 -10.62
N SER A 438 -1.87 -13.87 -9.56
CA SER A 438 -1.19 -14.00 -8.27
C SER A 438 -1.82 -15.11 -7.42
N LEU A 439 -1.02 -15.74 -6.54
CA LEU A 439 -1.52 -16.65 -5.51
C LEU A 439 -2.23 -15.91 -4.36
N SER A 440 -1.94 -14.63 -4.17
CA SER A 440 -2.46 -13.83 -3.06
C SER A 440 -2.82 -12.41 -3.45
N ASN A 441 -3.68 -11.78 -2.64
CA ASN A 441 -4.09 -10.38 -2.75
C ASN A 441 -3.15 -9.40 -2.02
N ASN A 442 -1.93 -9.82 -1.67
CA ASN A 442 -1.00 -9.02 -0.87
C ASN A 442 -0.69 -7.65 -1.48
N TRP A 443 -0.70 -7.53 -2.81
CA TRP A 443 -0.49 -6.25 -3.47
C TRP A 443 -1.61 -5.25 -3.18
N SER A 444 -2.87 -5.71 -3.17
CA SER A 444 -4.00 -4.86 -2.78
C SER A 444 -3.95 -4.52 -1.29
N GLU A 445 -3.65 -5.49 -0.43
CA GLU A 445 -3.50 -5.25 1.01
C GLU A 445 -2.40 -4.22 1.30
N ASN A 446 -1.27 -4.27 0.62
CA ASN A 446 -0.21 -3.27 0.74
C ASN A 446 -0.63 -1.90 0.18
N SER A 447 -1.42 -1.90 -0.89
CA SER A 447 -1.93 -0.67 -1.49
C SER A 447 -2.97 0.01 -0.60
N ILE A 448 -3.81 -0.73 0.13
CA ILE A 448 -4.80 -0.14 1.04
C ILE A 448 -4.19 0.37 2.36
N ARG A 449 -2.96 -0.04 2.69
CA ARG A 449 -2.27 0.33 3.93
C ARG A 449 -2.10 1.83 4.16
N PRO A 450 -1.78 2.69 3.17
CA PRO A 450 -1.69 4.14 3.35
C PRO A 450 -2.99 4.74 3.91
N VAL A 451 -4.14 4.29 3.42
CA VAL A 451 -5.46 4.71 3.93
C VAL A 451 -5.66 4.29 5.39
N THR A 452 -5.28 3.05 5.73
CA THR A 452 -5.42 2.54 7.11
C THR A 452 -4.49 3.24 8.10
N VAL A 453 -3.28 3.63 7.67
CA VAL A 453 -2.33 4.43 8.47
C VAL A 453 -2.88 5.86 8.65
N GLY A 454 -3.30 6.50 7.57
CA GLY A 454 -3.90 7.83 7.62
C GLY A 454 -5.11 7.89 8.55
N ARG A 455 -6.02 6.93 8.44
CA ARG A 455 -7.19 6.80 9.32
C ARG A 455 -6.84 6.75 10.81
N LYS A 456 -5.71 6.15 11.19
CA LYS A 456 -5.25 6.14 12.59
C LYS A 456 -4.84 7.52 13.10
N ASN A 457 -4.52 8.47 12.22
CA ASN A 457 -4.09 9.82 12.58
C ASN A 457 -5.26 10.82 12.65
N TRP A 458 -6.25 10.74 11.74
CA TRP A 458 -7.38 11.69 11.72
C TRP A 458 -8.75 11.06 11.98
N LEU A 459 -8.83 9.76 12.19
CA LEU A 459 -9.96 8.92 12.62
C LEU A 459 -11.14 8.85 11.63
N PHE A 460 -11.62 9.97 11.10
CA PHE A 460 -12.83 10.06 10.27
C PHE A 460 -12.69 11.13 9.15
N SER A 461 -13.58 11.06 8.17
CA SER A 461 -13.89 12.15 7.25
C SER A 461 -15.13 12.90 7.74
N SER A 462 -15.15 14.23 7.60
CA SER A 462 -16.29 15.03 8.06
C SER A 462 -17.50 14.89 7.14
N SER A 463 -17.28 14.83 5.81
CA SER A 463 -18.33 14.77 4.79
C SER A 463 -18.04 13.73 3.72
N VAL A 464 -19.04 13.40 2.92
CA VAL A 464 -18.92 12.54 1.73
C VAL A 464 -17.93 13.13 0.73
N ASP A 465 -18.07 14.41 0.38
CA ASP A 465 -17.14 15.09 -0.55
C ASP A 465 -15.69 15.03 -0.08
N GLY A 466 -15.47 15.16 1.26
CA GLY A 466 -14.15 15.02 1.86
C GLY A 466 -13.61 13.59 1.79
N ALA A 467 -14.47 12.59 1.90
CA ALA A 467 -14.10 11.18 1.74
C ALA A 467 -13.75 10.87 0.27
N GLU A 468 -14.56 11.29 -0.69
CA GLU A 468 -14.30 11.14 -2.13
C GLU A 468 -13.01 11.85 -2.55
N ALA A 469 -12.83 13.11 -2.12
CA ALA A 469 -11.60 13.85 -2.39
C ALA A 469 -10.37 13.14 -1.83
N SER A 470 -10.48 12.58 -0.63
CA SER A 470 -9.39 11.80 -0.03
C SER A 470 -9.01 10.58 -0.88
N MET A 471 -9.99 9.86 -1.43
CA MET A 471 -9.74 8.67 -2.25
C MET A 471 -9.06 9.02 -3.57
N ASN A 472 -9.51 10.06 -4.25
CA ASN A 472 -8.90 10.51 -5.49
C ASN A 472 -7.47 11.03 -5.26
N ILE A 473 -7.23 11.77 -4.16
CA ILE A 473 -5.88 12.22 -3.79
C ILE A 473 -4.96 11.03 -3.46
N TYR A 474 -5.45 10.01 -2.73
CA TYR A 474 -4.70 8.77 -2.52
C TYR A 474 -4.39 8.07 -3.84
N THR A 475 -5.33 8.03 -4.78
CA THR A 475 -5.10 7.49 -6.13
C THR A 475 -3.91 8.19 -6.79
N ILE A 476 -3.90 9.52 -6.86
CA ILE A 476 -2.80 10.29 -7.47
C ILE A 476 -1.46 10.01 -6.77
N ILE A 477 -1.44 10.02 -5.45
CA ILE A 477 -0.22 9.84 -4.64
C ILE A 477 0.35 8.42 -4.78
N GLU A 478 -0.50 7.39 -4.71
CA GLU A 478 -0.05 6.00 -4.84
C GLU A 478 0.30 5.66 -6.30
N MET A 479 -0.36 6.27 -7.29
CA MET A 479 0.06 6.20 -8.69
C MET A 479 1.47 6.78 -8.88
N ALA A 480 1.74 7.97 -8.36
CA ALA A 480 3.09 8.55 -8.39
C ALA A 480 4.13 7.64 -7.75
N LYS A 481 3.81 7.05 -6.60
CA LYS A 481 4.70 6.12 -5.88
C LYS A 481 4.99 4.84 -6.69
N LEU A 482 3.96 4.23 -7.29
CA LEU A 482 4.09 3.02 -8.10
C LEU A 482 5.00 3.24 -9.32
N HIS A 483 5.01 4.45 -9.87
CA HIS A 483 5.80 4.84 -11.01
C HIS A 483 7.14 5.51 -10.65
N GLY A 484 7.55 5.49 -9.37
CA GLY A 484 8.83 6.02 -8.94
C GLY A 484 8.94 7.55 -8.92
N LEU A 485 7.84 8.28 -9.11
CA LEU A 485 7.82 9.74 -9.15
C LEU A 485 7.98 10.36 -7.75
N ASN A 486 8.40 11.62 -7.73
CA ASN A 486 8.24 12.48 -6.56
C ASN A 486 6.77 12.86 -6.40
N ARG A 487 6.13 12.35 -5.36
CA ARG A 487 4.69 12.46 -5.12
C ARG A 487 4.20 13.91 -5.01
N GLN A 488 4.99 14.80 -4.40
CA GLN A 488 4.64 16.21 -4.27
C GLN A 488 4.76 16.92 -5.61
N LYS A 489 5.84 16.71 -6.35
CA LYS A 489 6.02 17.29 -7.69
C LYS A 489 4.92 16.83 -8.66
N TYR A 490 4.49 15.58 -8.57
CA TYR A 490 3.41 15.08 -9.41
C TYR A 490 2.05 15.70 -9.06
N LEU A 491 1.74 15.89 -7.78
CA LEU A 491 0.55 16.64 -7.36
C LEU A 491 0.57 18.08 -7.90
N GLU A 492 1.70 18.76 -7.78
CA GLU A 492 1.90 20.12 -8.28
C GLU A 492 1.74 20.17 -9.80
N TYR A 493 2.38 19.27 -10.53
CA TYR A 493 2.28 19.12 -11.98
C TYR A 493 0.83 19.00 -12.45
N ILE A 494 0.03 18.13 -11.82
CA ILE A 494 -1.38 17.97 -12.15
C ILE A 494 -2.17 19.26 -11.90
N LEU A 495 -1.91 19.95 -10.77
CA LEU A 495 -2.59 21.20 -10.43
C LEU A 495 -2.20 22.36 -11.38
N GLU A 496 -1.00 22.34 -11.95
CA GLU A 496 -0.56 23.30 -12.98
C GLU A 496 -1.21 23.02 -14.33
N HIS A 497 -1.35 21.73 -14.72
CA HIS A 497 -1.93 21.32 -16.00
C HIS A 497 -3.46 21.26 -15.99
N ARG A 498 -4.09 21.27 -14.80
CA ARG A 498 -5.55 21.45 -14.59
C ARG A 498 -6.40 20.51 -15.44
N PRO A 499 -6.28 19.17 -15.27
CA PRO A 499 -7.15 18.24 -16.00
C PRO A 499 -8.62 18.60 -15.79
N SER A 500 -9.41 18.55 -16.85
CA SER A 500 -10.81 18.98 -16.85
C SER A 500 -11.73 17.96 -17.52
N ALA A 501 -13.04 18.16 -17.39
CA ALA A 501 -14.05 17.30 -17.99
C ALA A 501 -14.07 17.39 -19.54
N GLU A 502 -13.52 18.45 -20.12
CA GLU A 502 -13.45 18.66 -21.56
C GLU A 502 -12.28 17.93 -22.22
N MET A 503 -11.29 17.47 -21.43
CA MET A 503 -10.14 16.74 -21.93
C MET A 503 -10.53 15.32 -22.37
N THR A 504 -10.02 14.90 -23.52
CA THR A 504 -10.15 13.54 -24.02
C THR A 504 -9.28 12.56 -23.23
N ASP A 505 -9.50 11.25 -23.39
CA ASP A 505 -8.64 10.23 -22.76
C ASP A 505 -7.20 10.31 -23.30
N GLU A 506 -6.98 10.70 -24.54
CA GLU A 506 -5.67 10.94 -25.12
C GLU A 506 -4.94 12.09 -24.42
N GLU A 507 -5.62 13.22 -24.17
CA GLU A 507 -5.07 14.37 -23.46
C GLU A 507 -4.80 14.04 -21.99
N LEU A 508 -5.72 13.33 -21.30
CA LEU A 508 -5.52 12.87 -19.93
C LEU A 508 -4.36 11.87 -19.83
N SER A 509 -4.13 11.06 -20.87
CA SER A 509 -3.00 10.12 -20.92
C SER A 509 -1.63 10.80 -20.88
N LEU A 510 -1.54 12.05 -21.38
CA LEU A 510 -0.32 12.85 -21.31
C LEU A 510 0.04 13.26 -19.88
N LEU A 511 -0.95 13.29 -18.97
CA LEU A 511 -0.76 13.60 -17.55
C LEU A 511 -0.54 12.33 -16.70
N ALA A 512 -0.63 11.14 -17.30
CA ALA A 512 -0.48 9.88 -16.58
C ALA A 512 0.96 9.66 -16.11
N PRO A 513 1.16 9.02 -14.93
CA PRO A 513 2.49 8.90 -14.32
C PRO A 513 3.46 8.02 -15.11
N TRP A 514 3.00 7.27 -16.10
CA TRP A 514 3.85 6.51 -17.05
C TRP A 514 4.22 7.28 -18.31
N ASN A 515 3.66 8.49 -18.51
CA ASN A 515 4.03 9.32 -19.65
C ASN A 515 5.48 9.82 -19.50
N LYS A 516 6.20 9.89 -20.62
CA LYS A 516 7.62 10.23 -20.64
C LYS A 516 7.89 11.64 -20.10
N ASP A 517 7.11 12.63 -20.48
CA ASP A 517 7.26 14.01 -20.04
C ASP A 517 7.03 14.15 -18.52
N VAL A 518 6.04 13.41 -18.00
CA VAL A 518 5.77 13.33 -16.56
C VAL A 518 6.93 12.66 -15.82
N GLN A 519 7.50 11.58 -16.39
CA GLN A 519 8.66 10.88 -15.82
C GLN A 519 9.89 11.79 -15.76
N GLU A 520 10.13 12.57 -16.80
CA GLU A 520 11.25 13.51 -16.87
C GLU A 520 11.07 14.68 -15.88
N THR A 521 9.83 15.23 -15.80
CA THR A 521 9.54 16.40 -14.94
C THR A 521 9.42 16.03 -13.46
N CYS A 522 8.72 14.94 -13.16
CA CYS A 522 8.36 14.55 -11.79
C CYS A 522 9.18 13.38 -11.25
N GLY A 523 10.12 12.82 -12.02
CA GLY A 523 10.99 11.74 -11.58
C GLY A 523 11.73 12.09 -10.30
N LYS A 524 12.11 11.08 -9.53
CA LYS A 524 13.07 11.28 -8.43
C LYS A 524 14.38 11.72 -9.06
N CYS A 525 14.95 12.81 -8.56
CA CYS A 525 16.29 13.21 -9.01
C CYS A 525 17.24 12.05 -8.71
N ASP A 526 17.70 11.36 -9.73
CA ASP A 526 18.90 10.54 -9.69
C ASP A 526 20.08 11.53 -9.69
N HIS A 527 20.44 12.01 -8.49
CA HIS A 527 21.62 12.86 -8.29
C HIS A 527 22.74 12.04 -7.66
#